data_dc3e03300ff2acb1da3d6a7cb0fd1585
#
_entry.id   dc3e03300ff2acb1da3d6a7cb0fd1585
#
_cell.length_a   1.000
_cell.length_b   1.000
_cell.length_c   1.000
_cell.angle_alpha   90.00
_cell.angle_beta   90.00
_cell.angle_gamma   90.00
#
_symmetry.space_group_name_H-M   'P 1'
#
loop_
_entity.id
_entity.type
_entity.pdbx_description
1 polymer ?
#
loop_
_entity_poly.entity_id
_entity_poly.type
_entity_poly.pdbx_seq_one_letter_code
_entity_poly.pdbx_strand_id
1 'polypeptide(L)'
;ASTGGTVTALCVKEGSSVSADTALVRISGKELTKQVQNASDNLRSAQMSMEDTEDQLNNYTITSPISGTVISKEVKAGDTVSNTAGSTSLCTIYDLSYLQMTVNVDELEILSIKEGQSVTITADAISDRTFTGVVTSVSKAGTTAGGTTTYPVTIRIDDTGDLLPGMNATAEITTASTENALSIPMPLWCGAIMCW
;
A
#
# COMPACT_ATOMS: atom_id res chain seq x y z
N ALA A 1 -30.38 -49.83 28.81
CA ALA A 1 -29.91 -48.73 27.96
C ALA A 1 -31.10 -47.78 27.77
N SER A 2 -30.93 -46.51 28.07
CA SER A 2 -31.97 -45.47 27.94
C SER A 2 -32.03 -44.86 26.51
N THR A 3 -31.22 -45.34 25.59
CA THR A 3 -31.12 -44.83 24.21
C THR A 3 -31.31 -45.96 23.22
N GLY A 4 -32.21 -45.72 22.23
CA GLY A 4 -32.40 -46.64 21.09
C GLY A 4 -31.40 -46.40 19.99
N GLY A 5 -30.98 -47.43 19.26
CA GLY A 5 -30.04 -47.35 18.16
C GLY A 5 -29.67 -48.68 17.58
N THR A 6 -28.90 -48.70 16.50
CA THR A 6 -28.36 -49.92 15.89
C THR A 6 -27.06 -50.35 16.56
N VAL A 7 -26.96 -51.60 17.02
CA VAL A 7 -25.71 -52.15 17.56
C VAL A 7 -24.66 -52.20 16.46
N THR A 8 -23.55 -51.48 16.63
CA THR A 8 -22.43 -51.44 15.67
C THR A 8 -21.29 -52.37 16.02
N ALA A 9 -21.09 -52.62 17.29
CA ALA A 9 -20.07 -53.54 17.74
C ALA A 9 -20.43 -54.16 19.10
N LEU A 10 -20.15 -55.46 19.25
CA LEU A 10 -20.18 -56.15 20.50
C LEU A 10 -18.72 -56.30 20.98
N CYS A 11 -18.40 -55.68 22.12
CA CYS A 11 -17.01 -55.62 22.63
C CYS A 11 -16.63 -56.78 23.54
N VAL A 12 -17.57 -57.64 23.88
CA VAL A 12 -17.37 -58.78 24.82
C VAL A 12 -17.97 -60.06 24.22
N LYS A 13 -17.46 -61.23 24.65
CA LYS A 13 -17.95 -62.51 24.28
C LYS A 13 -18.54 -63.18 25.53
N GLU A 14 -19.43 -64.17 25.33
CA GLU A 14 -19.94 -64.99 26.42
C GLU A 14 -18.79 -65.68 27.19
N GLY A 15 -18.82 -65.57 28.50
CA GLY A 15 -17.76 -66.13 29.39
C GLY A 15 -16.56 -65.22 29.63
N SER A 16 -16.55 -63.96 29.02
CA SER A 16 -15.48 -63.04 29.31
C SER A 16 -15.63 -62.40 30.69
N SER A 17 -14.54 -62.23 31.42
CA SER A 17 -14.52 -61.44 32.64
C SER A 17 -14.42 -59.95 32.28
N VAL A 18 -15.25 -59.09 32.86
CA VAL A 18 -15.28 -57.68 32.64
C VAL A 18 -15.07 -56.89 33.93
N SER A 19 -14.34 -55.80 33.88
CA SER A 19 -14.19 -54.86 34.99
C SER A 19 -15.29 -53.81 34.94
N ALA A 20 -15.48 -53.08 36.05
CA ALA A 20 -16.35 -51.90 36.06
C ALA A 20 -15.90 -50.90 34.94
N ASP A 21 -16.85 -50.22 34.31
CA ASP A 21 -16.66 -49.26 33.21
C ASP A 21 -16.19 -49.84 31.86
N THR A 22 -16.10 -51.15 31.72
CA THR A 22 -15.80 -51.79 30.42
C THR A 22 -16.95 -51.62 29.46
N ALA A 23 -16.66 -51.08 28.25
CA ALA A 23 -17.66 -50.94 27.20
C ALA A 23 -18.10 -52.33 26.69
N LEU A 24 -19.36 -52.67 26.88
CA LEU A 24 -19.92 -53.99 26.48
C LEU A 24 -20.45 -53.96 25.04
N VAL A 25 -21.15 -52.90 24.68
CA VAL A 25 -21.84 -52.74 23.38
C VAL A 25 -21.68 -51.32 22.89
N ARG A 26 -21.41 -51.15 21.61
CA ARG A 26 -21.48 -49.84 20.93
C ARG A 26 -22.76 -49.75 20.13
N ILE A 27 -23.53 -48.70 20.36
CA ILE A 27 -24.78 -48.41 19.68
C ILE A 27 -24.56 -47.16 18.83
N SER A 28 -24.92 -47.21 17.55
CA SER A 28 -24.92 -46.07 16.67
C SER A 28 -26.29 -45.37 16.74
N GLY A 29 -26.30 -44.13 17.18
CA GLY A 29 -27.45 -43.25 17.10
C GLY A 29 -27.26 -42.22 16.00
N LYS A 30 -27.58 -42.55 14.73
CA LYS A 30 -27.47 -41.58 13.60
C LYS A 30 -28.21 -40.29 13.89
N GLU A 31 -29.35 -40.37 14.60
CA GLU A 31 -30.13 -39.21 14.97
C GLU A 31 -29.42 -38.32 15.99
N LEU A 32 -28.79 -38.90 17.01
CA LEU A 32 -27.99 -38.17 17.99
C LEU A 32 -26.79 -37.48 17.35
N THR A 33 -26.12 -38.16 16.40
CA THR A 33 -25.01 -37.58 15.66
C THR A 33 -25.45 -36.36 14.85
N LYS A 34 -26.62 -36.45 14.19
CA LYS A 34 -27.19 -35.29 13.48
C LYS A 34 -27.56 -34.16 14.43
N GLN A 35 -28.15 -34.48 15.60
CA GLN A 35 -28.47 -33.44 16.58
C GLN A 35 -27.24 -32.72 17.10
N VAL A 36 -26.16 -33.45 17.38
CA VAL A 36 -24.87 -32.87 17.78
C VAL A 36 -24.31 -32.01 16.66
N GLN A 37 -24.35 -32.47 15.39
CA GLN A 37 -23.89 -31.72 14.26
C GLN A 37 -24.69 -30.42 14.10
N ASN A 38 -26.05 -30.50 14.13
CA ASN A 38 -26.91 -29.32 14.03
C ASN A 38 -26.64 -28.33 15.17
N ALA A 39 -26.43 -28.82 16.39
CA ALA A 39 -26.09 -27.96 17.52
C ALA A 39 -24.73 -27.28 17.34
N SER A 40 -23.74 -28.01 16.79
CA SER A 40 -22.42 -27.45 16.46
C SER A 40 -22.50 -26.39 15.37
N ASP A 41 -23.31 -26.65 14.32
CA ASP A 41 -23.51 -25.70 13.23
C ASP A 41 -24.24 -24.43 13.70
N ASN A 42 -25.23 -24.59 14.58
CA ASN A 42 -25.94 -23.45 15.20
C ASN A 42 -24.98 -22.62 16.09
N LEU A 43 -24.13 -23.28 16.88
CA LEU A 43 -23.12 -22.58 17.68
C LEU A 43 -22.16 -21.79 16.81
N ARG A 44 -21.66 -22.41 15.74
CA ARG A 44 -20.78 -21.74 14.78
C ARG A 44 -21.45 -20.53 14.13
N SER A 45 -22.71 -20.68 13.72
CA SER A 45 -23.48 -19.57 13.13
C SER A 45 -23.67 -18.41 14.12
N ALA A 46 -23.93 -18.73 15.40
CA ALA A 46 -24.06 -17.71 16.44
C ALA A 46 -22.72 -17.01 16.73
N GLN A 47 -21.61 -17.75 16.69
CA GLN A 47 -20.27 -17.20 16.84
C GLN A 47 -19.91 -16.23 15.70
N MET A 48 -20.20 -16.63 14.45
CA MET A 48 -20.00 -15.74 13.28
C MET A 48 -20.83 -14.47 13.37
N SER A 49 -22.09 -14.59 13.80
CA SER A 49 -22.98 -13.41 13.98
C SER A 49 -22.49 -12.48 15.10
N MET A 50 -21.89 -13.01 16.14
CA MET A 50 -21.26 -12.24 17.21
C MET A 50 -20.03 -11.50 16.67
N GLU A 51 -19.16 -12.19 15.95
CA GLU A 51 -17.95 -11.63 15.32
C GLU A 51 -18.32 -10.50 14.35
N ASP A 52 -19.32 -10.72 13.47
CA ASP A 52 -19.82 -9.69 12.56
C ASP A 52 -20.32 -8.43 13.31
N THR A 53 -20.94 -8.62 14.48
CA THR A 53 -21.43 -7.50 15.30
C THR A 53 -20.29 -6.77 15.99
N GLU A 54 -19.28 -7.48 16.46
CA GLU A 54 -18.05 -6.89 17.03
C GLU A 54 -17.29 -6.10 15.96
N ASP A 55 -17.18 -6.62 14.75
CA ASP A 55 -16.56 -5.90 13.63
C ASP A 55 -17.32 -4.63 13.28
N GLN A 56 -18.66 -4.69 13.28
CA GLN A 56 -19.48 -3.48 13.11
C GLN A 56 -19.21 -2.46 14.22
N LEU A 57 -19.09 -2.89 15.47
CA LEU A 57 -18.78 -2.01 16.60
C LEU A 57 -17.39 -1.38 16.45
N ASN A 58 -16.40 -2.16 16.04
CA ASN A 58 -15.03 -1.67 15.82
C ASN A 58 -14.98 -0.62 14.71
N ASN A 59 -15.84 -0.72 13.69
CA ASN A 59 -15.94 0.25 12.59
C ASN A 59 -16.44 1.65 13.03
N TYR A 60 -16.98 1.79 14.24
CA TYR A 60 -17.30 3.12 14.79
C TYR A 60 -16.05 3.88 15.25
N THR A 61 -14.92 3.21 15.40
CA THR A 61 -13.64 3.85 15.73
C THR A 61 -12.74 3.80 14.49
N ILE A 62 -12.67 4.91 13.77
CA ILE A 62 -11.85 5.02 12.56
C ILE A 62 -10.44 5.40 12.97
N THR A 63 -9.48 4.53 12.68
CA THR A 63 -8.05 4.75 12.95
C THR A 63 -7.30 5.01 11.66
N SER A 64 -6.18 5.75 11.75
CA SER A 64 -5.32 5.97 10.60
C SER A 64 -4.60 4.67 10.21
N PRO A 65 -4.65 4.25 8.93
CA PRO A 65 -3.91 3.09 8.44
C PRO A 65 -2.41 3.38 8.21
N ILE A 66 -2.02 4.66 8.22
CA ILE A 66 -0.64 5.09 7.99
C ILE A 66 -0.21 6.10 9.08
N SER A 67 1.09 6.18 9.31
CA SER A 67 1.70 7.27 10.07
C SER A 67 1.85 8.48 9.16
N GLY A 68 1.57 9.67 9.65
CA GLY A 68 1.68 10.87 8.82
C GLY A 68 1.07 12.10 9.47
N THR A 69 0.97 13.17 8.69
CA THR A 69 0.42 14.47 9.09
C THR A 69 -1.00 14.63 8.53
N VAL A 70 -1.93 15.04 9.37
CA VAL A 70 -3.30 15.37 8.94
C VAL A 70 -3.27 16.70 8.15
N ILE A 71 -3.56 16.62 6.87
CA ILE A 71 -3.56 17.79 5.97
C ILE A 71 -4.90 18.50 5.96
N SER A 72 -5.99 17.74 5.90
CA SER A 72 -7.34 18.30 5.98
C SER A 72 -8.23 17.46 6.87
N LYS A 73 -9.18 18.12 7.51
CA LYS A 73 -10.25 17.53 8.29
C LYS A 73 -11.56 18.16 7.84
N GLU A 74 -12.44 17.35 7.28
CA GLU A 74 -13.69 17.82 6.67
C GLU A 74 -14.90 17.68 7.60
N VAL A 75 -14.73 16.99 8.73
CA VAL A 75 -15.79 16.75 9.70
C VAL A 75 -15.50 17.38 11.06
N LYS A 76 -16.55 17.72 11.79
CA LYS A 76 -16.49 18.30 13.15
C LYS A 76 -17.28 17.41 14.13
N ALA A 77 -16.95 17.52 15.39
CA ALA A 77 -17.74 16.87 16.44
C ALA A 77 -19.20 17.35 16.39
N GLY A 78 -20.13 16.40 16.32
CA GLY A 78 -21.56 16.66 16.17
C GLY A 78 -22.09 16.48 14.74
N ASP A 79 -21.22 16.34 13.74
CA ASP A 79 -21.64 16.05 12.38
C ASP A 79 -22.15 14.61 12.24
N THR A 80 -23.16 14.42 11.41
CA THR A 80 -23.68 13.09 11.10
C THR A 80 -23.02 12.58 9.82
N VAL A 81 -22.30 11.48 9.93
CA VAL A 81 -21.71 10.78 8.78
C VAL A 81 -22.68 9.74 8.27
N SER A 82 -23.09 9.86 7.01
CA SER A 82 -24.03 8.93 6.36
C SER A 82 -23.29 8.13 5.28
N ASN A 83 -23.48 6.82 5.28
CA ASN A 83 -22.91 5.92 4.27
C ASN A 83 -23.69 5.92 2.93
N THR A 84 -24.67 6.80 2.77
CA THR A 84 -25.62 6.75 1.65
C THR A 84 -25.18 7.54 0.41
N ALA A 85 -24.13 8.37 0.50
CA ALA A 85 -23.76 9.31 -0.56
C ALA A 85 -22.28 9.23 -0.96
N GLY A 86 -21.81 8.06 -1.38
CA GLY A 86 -20.42 7.94 -1.84
C GLY A 86 -19.39 8.10 -0.69
N SER A 87 -18.12 7.92 -0.99
CA SER A 87 -17.05 8.04 0.01
C SER A 87 -16.93 9.49 0.51
N THR A 88 -17.47 9.77 1.69
CA THR A 88 -17.22 11.05 2.36
C THR A 88 -15.80 10.99 2.93
N SER A 89 -14.91 11.85 2.43
CA SER A 89 -13.59 12.03 3.02
C SER A 89 -13.74 12.64 4.41
N LEU A 90 -13.27 11.96 5.44
CA LEU A 90 -13.33 12.45 6.83
C LEU A 90 -12.11 13.30 7.15
N CYS A 91 -10.94 12.80 6.77
CA CYS A 91 -9.67 13.50 6.89
C CYS A 91 -8.68 12.96 5.84
N THR A 92 -7.72 13.79 5.46
CA THR A 92 -6.64 13.43 4.56
C THR A 92 -5.32 13.42 5.34
N ILE A 93 -4.60 12.30 5.26
CA ILE A 93 -3.33 12.11 5.95
C ILE A 93 -2.26 11.85 4.89
N TYR A 94 -1.17 12.61 4.94
CA TYR A 94 -0.01 12.43 4.07
C TYR A 94 1.19 11.93 4.87
N ASP A 95 1.89 10.98 4.30
CA ASP A 95 3.23 10.63 4.73
C ASP A 95 4.20 11.60 4.06
N LEU A 96 4.79 12.49 4.86
CA LEU A 96 5.73 13.51 4.42
C LEU A 96 7.19 13.08 4.60
N SER A 97 7.46 11.81 4.86
CA SER A 97 8.83 11.30 5.03
C SER A 97 9.65 11.41 3.74
N TYR A 98 9.00 11.40 2.60
CA TYR A 98 9.58 11.68 1.30
C TYR A 98 8.52 12.29 0.37
N LEU A 99 8.97 13.03 -0.63
CA LEU A 99 8.10 13.53 -1.69
C LEU A 99 8.44 12.89 -3.02
N GLN A 100 7.46 12.79 -3.88
CA GLN A 100 7.64 12.34 -5.25
C GLN A 100 7.19 13.43 -6.23
N MET A 101 7.99 13.62 -7.26
CA MET A 101 7.72 14.53 -8.35
C MET A 101 7.71 13.75 -9.66
N THR A 102 6.72 14.01 -10.50
CA THR A 102 6.68 13.43 -11.85
C THR A 102 6.93 14.55 -12.86
N VAL A 103 7.94 14.37 -13.68
CA VAL A 103 8.27 15.28 -14.80
C VAL A 103 8.07 14.56 -16.12
N ASN A 104 7.53 15.28 -17.10
CA ASN A 104 7.38 14.75 -18.44
C ASN A 104 8.59 15.14 -19.28
N VAL A 105 9.33 14.14 -19.73
CA VAL A 105 10.55 14.32 -20.54
C VAL A 105 10.26 14.00 -21.99
N ASP A 106 10.82 14.81 -22.90
CA ASP A 106 10.70 14.61 -24.33
C ASP A 106 11.34 13.31 -24.82
N GLU A 107 10.79 12.74 -25.89
CA GLU A 107 11.29 11.51 -26.55
C GLU A 107 12.76 11.62 -26.94
N LEU A 108 13.24 12.80 -27.31
CA LEU A 108 14.63 13.01 -27.73
C LEU A 108 15.62 12.90 -26.58
N GLU A 109 15.21 13.16 -25.34
CA GLU A 109 16.07 13.20 -24.15
C GLU A 109 15.92 11.97 -23.26
N ILE A 110 14.80 11.26 -23.35
CA ILE A 110 14.47 10.15 -22.44
C ILE A 110 15.54 9.03 -22.45
N LEU A 111 16.20 8.78 -23.58
CA LEU A 111 17.21 7.73 -23.71
C LEU A 111 18.48 8.03 -22.90
N SER A 112 18.73 9.29 -22.53
CA SER A 112 19.85 9.71 -21.71
C SER A 112 19.56 9.66 -20.21
N ILE A 113 18.28 9.47 -19.83
CA ILE A 113 17.84 9.40 -18.44
C ILE A 113 17.80 7.95 -17.97
N LYS A 114 18.37 7.70 -16.80
CA LYS A 114 18.43 6.39 -16.16
C LYS A 114 18.02 6.49 -14.69
N GLU A 115 17.47 5.40 -14.19
CA GLU A 115 17.20 5.25 -12.76
C GLU A 115 18.51 5.41 -11.96
N GLY A 116 18.43 6.10 -10.82
CA GLY A 116 19.57 6.40 -9.95
C GLY A 116 20.32 7.69 -10.26
N GLN A 117 19.96 8.43 -11.30
CA GLN A 117 20.58 9.74 -11.59
C GLN A 117 20.16 10.78 -10.55
N SER A 118 21.12 11.63 -10.19
CA SER A 118 20.90 12.78 -9.30
C SER A 118 20.14 13.88 -10.01
N VAL A 119 19.21 14.48 -9.32
CA VAL A 119 18.38 15.59 -9.79
C VAL A 119 18.48 16.74 -8.83
N THR A 120 18.71 17.95 -9.36
CA THR A 120 18.61 19.19 -8.60
C THR A 120 17.22 19.76 -8.78
N ILE A 121 16.55 20.09 -7.68
CA ILE A 121 15.16 20.55 -7.68
C ILE A 121 15.14 21.94 -7.07
N THR A 122 14.47 22.86 -7.77
CA THR A 122 14.21 24.22 -7.32
C THR A 122 12.69 24.43 -7.28
N ALA A 123 12.17 24.88 -6.14
CA ALA A 123 10.78 25.21 -5.98
C ALA A 123 10.57 26.72 -6.14
N ASP A 124 9.57 27.11 -6.91
CA ASP A 124 9.28 28.54 -7.17
C ASP A 124 8.97 29.30 -5.88
N ALA A 125 8.39 28.62 -4.89
CA ALA A 125 8.05 29.21 -3.59
C ALA A 125 9.26 29.35 -2.65
N ILE A 126 10.40 28.69 -2.95
CA ILE A 126 11.59 28.65 -2.07
C ILE A 126 12.82 28.90 -2.96
N SER A 127 13.00 30.17 -3.36
CA SER A 127 14.04 30.55 -4.34
C SER A 127 15.46 30.41 -3.84
N ASP A 128 15.68 30.43 -2.51
CA ASP A 128 17.01 30.49 -1.91
C ASP A 128 17.57 29.09 -1.57
N ARG A 129 16.84 28.02 -1.89
CA ARG A 129 17.23 26.66 -1.52
C ARG A 129 17.01 25.69 -2.67
N THR A 130 17.98 24.84 -2.90
CA THR A 130 17.91 23.72 -3.83
C THR A 130 17.75 22.41 -3.07
N PHE A 131 16.97 21.49 -3.60
CA PHE A 131 16.76 20.16 -3.04
C PHE A 131 17.39 19.12 -3.96
N THR A 132 17.79 18.01 -3.39
CA THR A 132 18.38 16.92 -4.15
C THR A 132 17.38 15.77 -4.22
N GLY A 133 17.16 15.27 -5.43
CA GLY A 133 16.34 14.10 -5.68
C GLY A 133 17.09 13.03 -6.46
N VAL A 134 16.48 11.87 -6.58
CA VAL A 134 17.00 10.75 -7.35
C VAL A 134 15.90 10.23 -8.27
N VAL A 135 16.24 9.94 -9.53
CA VAL A 135 15.33 9.29 -10.48
C VAL A 135 15.03 7.89 -9.99
N THR A 136 13.78 7.61 -9.65
CA THR A 136 13.34 6.30 -9.13
C THR A 136 12.80 5.42 -10.22
N SER A 137 12.11 6.01 -11.21
CA SER A 137 11.49 5.27 -12.29
C SER A 137 11.40 6.10 -13.56
N VAL A 138 11.66 5.43 -14.68
CA VAL A 138 11.49 5.99 -16.04
C VAL A 138 10.43 5.16 -16.74
N SER A 139 9.29 5.77 -17.04
CA SER A 139 8.21 5.07 -17.75
C SER A 139 8.63 4.74 -19.18
N LYS A 140 8.33 3.51 -19.60
CA LYS A 140 8.49 3.07 -21.00
C LYS A 140 7.25 3.35 -21.86
N ALA A 141 6.17 3.82 -21.23
CA ALA A 141 4.95 4.20 -21.91
C ALA A 141 4.92 5.73 -22.07
N GLY A 142 5.05 6.20 -23.29
CA GLY A 142 4.94 7.60 -23.65
C GLY A 142 3.48 8.03 -23.84
N THR A 143 3.21 9.30 -23.64
CA THR A 143 1.93 9.94 -23.92
C THR A 143 2.14 10.98 -24.99
N THR A 144 1.36 10.89 -26.08
CA THR A 144 1.43 11.85 -27.19
C THR A 144 0.31 12.87 -27.02
N ALA A 145 0.67 14.12 -26.92
CA ALA A 145 -0.25 15.25 -26.88
C ALA A 145 0.28 16.38 -27.76
N GLY A 146 -0.59 16.95 -28.63
CA GLY A 146 -0.20 18.06 -29.47
C GLY A 146 0.93 17.77 -30.48
N GLY A 147 1.17 16.49 -30.83
CA GLY A 147 2.24 16.09 -31.75
C GLY A 147 3.61 15.85 -31.09
N THR A 148 3.71 16.01 -29.78
CA THR A 148 4.93 15.73 -29.02
C THR A 148 4.69 14.51 -28.12
N THR A 149 5.64 13.57 -28.11
CA THR A 149 5.60 12.40 -27.22
C THR A 149 6.48 12.67 -26.01
N THR A 150 5.89 12.52 -24.83
CA THR A 150 6.60 12.68 -23.56
C THR A 150 6.51 11.40 -22.71
N TYR A 151 7.52 11.19 -21.89
CA TYR A 151 7.62 10.05 -21.00
C TYR A 151 7.67 10.52 -19.54
N PRO A 152 6.77 10.06 -18.68
CA PRO A 152 6.79 10.42 -17.27
C PRO A 152 7.99 9.78 -16.55
N VAL A 153 8.77 10.63 -15.88
CA VAL A 153 9.90 10.25 -15.02
C VAL A 153 9.56 10.61 -13.59
N THR A 154 9.67 9.64 -12.69
CA THR A 154 9.40 9.83 -11.27
C THR A 154 10.71 10.08 -10.52
N ILE A 155 10.75 11.16 -9.78
CA ILE A 155 11.87 11.59 -8.96
C ILE A 155 11.45 11.54 -7.51
N ARG A 156 12.28 10.95 -6.66
CA ARG A 156 12.10 10.91 -5.21
C ARG A 156 12.99 11.94 -4.53
N ILE A 157 12.43 12.62 -3.55
CA ILE A 157 13.08 13.65 -2.74
C ILE A 157 13.02 13.18 -1.30
N ASP A 158 14.17 12.84 -0.71
CA ASP A 158 14.22 12.36 0.67
C ASP A 158 14.38 13.52 1.67
N ASP A 159 15.12 14.57 1.31
CA ASP A 159 15.19 15.81 2.11
C ASP A 159 14.09 16.76 1.65
N THR A 160 12.92 16.64 2.27
CA THR A 160 11.76 17.46 1.91
C THR A 160 11.84 18.89 2.44
N GLY A 161 12.56 19.13 3.56
CA GLY A 161 12.67 20.43 4.20
C GLY A 161 11.31 21.12 4.34
N ASP A 162 11.17 22.30 3.72
CA ASP A 162 9.94 23.09 3.70
C ASP A 162 9.07 22.86 2.44
N LEU A 163 9.40 21.84 1.63
CA LEU A 163 8.60 21.48 0.46
C LEU A 163 7.25 20.90 0.88
N LEU A 164 6.20 21.36 0.25
CA LEU A 164 4.84 20.86 0.45
C LEU A 164 4.29 20.23 -0.83
N PRO A 165 3.46 19.18 -0.71
CA PRO A 165 2.75 18.62 -1.85
C PRO A 165 1.90 19.68 -2.55
N GLY A 166 1.98 19.72 -3.89
CA GLY A 166 1.27 20.69 -4.72
C GLY A 166 2.04 21.97 -5.05
N MET A 167 3.27 22.14 -4.56
CA MET A 167 4.14 23.22 -4.99
C MET A 167 4.65 23.00 -6.43
N ASN A 168 4.80 24.08 -7.19
CA ASN A 168 5.47 24.05 -8.48
C ASN A 168 6.99 23.98 -8.25
N ALA A 169 7.63 23.09 -8.98
CA ALA A 169 9.07 22.92 -8.90
C ALA A 169 9.66 22.55 -10.26
N THR A 170 10.89 22.97 -10.48
CA THR A 170 11.69 22.64 -11.66
C THR A 170 12.75 21.63 -11.27
N ALA A 171 12.94 20.61 -12.11
CA ALA A 171 13.92 19.57 -11.92
C ALA A 171 14.99 19.62 -13.00
N GLU A 172 16.25 19.68 -12.62
CA GLU A 172 17.41 19.55 -13.49
C GLU A 172 18.04 18.17 -13.30
N ILE A 173 17.93 17.31 -14.32
CA ILE A 173 18.46 15.95 -14.29
C ILE A 173 19.87 15.97 -14.85
N THR A 174 20.85 15.54 -14.06
CA THR A 174 22.23 15.41 -14.51
C THR A 174 22.39 14.14 -15.36
N THR A 175 22.46 14.30 -16.67
CA THR A 175 22.59 13.20 -17.62
C THR A 175 24.03 12.72 -17.81
N ALA A 176 25.01 13.62 -17.66
CA ALA A 176 26.43 13.31 -17.71
C ALA A 176 27.22 14.24 -16.81
N SER A 177 28.17 13.71 -16.06
CA SER A 177 29.15 14.48 -15.31
C SER A 177 30.54 13.98 -15.65
N THR A 178 31.47 14.90 -15.82
CA THR A 178 32.88 14.56 -16.05
C THR A 178 33.71 15.15 -14.91
N GLU A 179 34.32 14.29 -14.12
CA GLU A 179 35.26 14.71 -13.09
C GLU A 179 36.61 15.03 -13.73
N ASN A 180 37.30 16.07 -13.22
CA ASN A 180 38.58 16.53 -13.72
C ASN A 180 38.64 17.06 -15.17
N ALA A 181 37.53 17.65 -15.64
CA ALA A 181 37.55 18.33 -16.93
C ALA A 181 38.36 19.61 -16.89
N LEU A 182 39.33 19.74 -17.82
CA LEU A 182 40.09 20.97 -18.02
C LEU A 182 39.17 21.99 -18.71
N SER A 183 38.72 23.02 -17.97
CA SER A 183 37.95 24.10 -18.56
C SER A 183 38.89 25.22 -19.06
N ILE A 184 38.74 25.56 -20.34
CA ILE A 184 39.46 26.69 -20.95
C ILE A 184 38.49 27.85 -21.10
N PRO A 185 38.74 29.03 -20.55
CA PRO A 185 37.84 30.17 -20.71
C PRO A 185 37.71 30.56 -22.20
N MET A 186 36.51 30.82 -22.66
CA MET A 186 36.15 31.13 -24.05
C MET A 186 37.03 32.17 -24.76
N PRO A 187 37.59 33.19 -24.10
CA PRO A 187 38.46 34.14 -24.76
C PRO A 187 39.78 33.57 -25.26
N LEU A 188 40.27 32.48 -24.71
CA LEU A 188 41.48 31.81 -25.16
C LEU A 188 41.25 30.91 -26.39
N TRP A 189 40.03 30.58 -26.69
CA TRP A 189 39.70 29.71 -27.83
C TRP A 189 39.62 30.45 -29.17
N CYS A 190 39.29 31.74 -29.13
CA CYS A 190 39.26 32.59 -30.34
C CYS A 190 40.65 32.97 -30.87
N GLY A 191 41.72 32.77 -30.12
CA GLY A 191 43.07 33.11 -30.53
C GLY A 191 43.87 32.03 -31.26
N ALA A 192 43.37 30.77 -31.28
CA ALA A 192 44.12 29.65 -31.83
C ALA A 192 43.69 29.17 -33.21
N ILE A 193 42.70 29.84 -33.85
CA ILE A 193 42.29 29.52 -35.22
C ILE A 193 42.54 30.72 -36.13
N MET A 194 43.72 31.22 -36.15
CA MET A 194 44.24 32.00 -37.26
C MET A 194 45.68 31.67 -37.45
N CYS A 195 45.99 30.57 -38.08
CA CYS A 195 47.15 30.40 -38.93
C CYS A 195 46.96 29.21 -39.85
N TRP A 196 46.72 29.57 -41.11
CA TRP A 196 46.88 28.78 -42.34
C TRP A 196 45.81 27.74 -42.66
#